data_c9332adfdc766e85985689c1b3587f16
#
_entry.id   c9332adfdc766e85985689c1b3587f16
#
_cell.length_a   1.000
_cell.length_b   1.000
_cell.length_c   1.000
_cell.angle_alpha   90.00
_cell.angle_beta   90.00
_cell.angle_gamma   90.00
#
_symmetry.space_group_name_H-M   'P 1'
#
loop_
_entity.id
_entity.type
_entity.pdbx_description
1 polymer ?
#
loop_
_entity_poly.entity_id
_entity_poly.type
_entity_poly.pdbx_seq_one_letter_code
_entity_poly.pdbx_strand_id
1 'polypeptide(L)'
;SLYRNQNWLFLLSDQVKRESETFLSKEEREKYIVHIPLSKERKVSLPTGYVKGQNIFNLFSKLTVGYHQVDDFSNLPIPFRCVAVDLVEGKEVVFSSGSLPLAMRASMSIPGVFAPVEWKGKMLVDGGALNNLPVDVAKEMGADVIICVDLSTGWKKKEELKTASSVVEQLISMMGQNKYRKNMAEANLYINPSLKGYSAASFQSEAIDTMIQRGEQAARQKWDELMALRKYIYADACDSVASDDTLQDKRLKQPKPYQTEAYHIGSIRIEGISGEEKKWIRKKIALRENSEVSPEEIDGTLAMLRGLNIFSRVEYRQSNEEPYDLVFMLEPNESRRISVGARFDTQDLASVIAQISNNQQFSTRHHYAFTGRISRNPYLEMKYAYGNLFGAKIGISYRMAHYDFDLYADKHKLDALEFLSHSFAGFYTRDIGNFRLKSGVQFDYYHYHSDMFERDGSIQTRSSDHFLNYFASVVMDTYDRRYFPTRGSRIQVQGILHTDDGIHYADGNPFGEVAFQGECAVRLNSRFYLLPKLKSRFLFGSSVPAIYQNYAGGV
;
A
#
# COMPACT_ATOMS: atom_id res chain seq x y z
N SER A 1 10.15 8.90 -22.82
CA SER A 1 10.89 9.34 -21.66
C SER A 1 10.44 8.57 -20.43
N LEU A 2 11.38 8.23 -19.58
CA LEU A 2 11.20 7.41 -18.37
C LEU A 2 10.10 7.97 -17.45
N TYR A 3 10.00 9.29 -17.34
CA TYR A 3 9.04 9.96 -16.46
C TYR A 3 7.60 9.98 -16.98
N ARG A 4 7.39 10.04 -18.28
CA ARG A 4 6.04 10.13 -18.88
C ARG A 4 5.24 8.83 -18.76
N ASN A 5 5.91 7.69 -18.68
CA ASN A 5 5.30 6.36 -18.68
C ASN A 5 5.08 5.77 -17.27
N GLN A 6 5.39 6.53 -16.20
CA GLN A 6 5.24 6.05 -14.83
C GLN A 6 3.87 6.38 -14.26
N ASN A 7 3.31 5.43 -13.50
CA ASN A 7 2.13 5.71 -12.68
C ASN A 7 2.58 6.33 -11.34
N TRP A 8 2.78 7.65 -11.34
CA TRP A 8 3.28 8.38 -10.19
C TRP A 8 2.38 8.27 -8.97
N LEU A 9 1.06 8.22 -9.12
CA LEU A 9 0.13 8.03 -7.99
C LEU A 9 0.37 6.69 -7.29
N PHE A 10 0.68 5.65 -8.05
CA PHE A 10 1.05 4.36 -7.49
C PHE A 10 2.43 4.40 -6.83
N LEU A 11 3.43 4.99 -7.49
CA LEU A 11 4.82 5.08 -7.01
C LEU A 11 4.93 5.89 -5.71
N LEU A 12 4.15 6.98 -5.59
CA LEU A 12 4.09 7.83 -4.40
C LEU A 12 3.09 7.32 -3.34
N SER A 13 2.67 6.08 -3.44
CA SER A 13 1.85 5.40 -2.45
C SER A 13 2.54 4.12 -1.98
N ASP A 14 2.06 3.55 -0.88
CA ASP A 14 2.47 2.21 -0.44
C ASP A 14 1.53 1.11 -0.93
N GLN A 15 0.71 1.42 -1.94
CA GLN A 15 -0.23 0.46 -2.49
C GLN A 15 0.49 -0.73 -3.12
N VAL A 16 -0.11 -1.90 -2.96
CA VAL A 16 0.29 -3.14 -3.61
C VAL A 16 -0.77 -3.48 -4.65
N LYS A 17 -0.37 -4.05 -5.77
CA LYS A 17 -1.33 -4.56 -6.75
C LYS A 17 -2.22 -5.61 -6.10
N ARG A 18 -3.53 -5.45 -6.17
CA ARG A 18 -4.49 -6.36 -5.51
C ARG A 18 -4.33 -7.83 -5.92
N GLU A 19 -3.87 -8.07 -7.14
CA GLU A 19 -3.58 -9.42 -7.66
C GLU A 19 -2.48 -10.14 -6.85
N SER A 20 -1.57 -9.37 -6.25
CA SER A 20 -0.48 -9.89 -5.40
C SER A 20 -0.88 -10.05 -3.94
N GLU A 21 -2.06 -9.55 -3.53
CA GLU A 21 -2.54 -9.63 -2.15
C GLU A 21 -3.10 -11.01 -1.83
N THR A 22 -2.84 -11.48 -0.61
CA THR A 22 -3.52 -12.67 -0.08
C THR A 22 -5.00 -12.37 0.19
N PHE A 23 -5.82 -13.42 0.28
CA PHE A 23 -7.24 -13.27 0.58
C PHE A 23 -7.48 -12.53 1.91
N LEU A 24 -6.70 -12.86 2.93
CA LEU A 24 -6.75 -12.18 4.24
C LEU A 24 -6.43 -10.68 4.11
N SER A 25 -5.39 -10.34 3.37
CA SER A 25 -4.98 -8.96 3.14
C SER A 25 -6.05 -8.14 2.42
N LYS A 26 -6.69 -8.73 1.40
CA LYS A 26 -7.82 -8.12 0.68
C LYS A 26 -8.98 -7.82 1.63
N GLU A 27 -9.41 -8.80 2.43
CA GLU A 27 -10.51 -8.66 3.37
C GLU A 27 -10.27 -7.56 4.42
N GLU A 28 -9.06 -7.50 4.98
CA GLU A 28 -8.71 -6.52 5.98
C GLU A 28 -8.69 -5.10 5.43
N ARG A 29 -8.11 -4.91 4.24
CA ARG A 29 -8.11 -3.61 3.56
C ARG A 29 -9.49 -3.16 3.12
N GLU A 30 -10.43 -4.06 2.90
CA GLU A 30 -11.82 -3.72 2.58
C GLU A 30 -12.60 -3.22 3.79
N LYS A 31 -12.32 -3.74 4.96
CA LYS A 31 -13.06 -3.41 6.19
C LYS A 31 -12.52 -2.17 6.91
N TYR A 32 -11.20 -1.95 6.86
CA TYR A 32 -10.53 -0.95 7.68
C TYR A 32 -9.81 0.10 6.83
N ILE A 33 -9.83 1.35 7.29
CA ILE A 33 -9.17 2.50 6.65
C ILE A 33 -7.76 2.69 7.22
N VAL A 34 -7.63 2.51 8.56
CA VAL A 34 -6.39 2.77 9.29
C VAL A 34 -6.02 1.53 10.10
N HIS A 35 -4.72 1.20 10.07
CA HIS A 35 -4.11 0.16 10.89
C HIS A 35 -3.02 0.77 11.76
N ILE A 36 -3.15 0.65 13.06
CA ILE A 36 -2.22 1.17 14.04
C ILE A 36 -1.50 -0.01 14.70
N PRO A 37 -0.18 -0.17 14.52
CA PRO A 37 0.56 -1.22 15.17
C PRO A 37 0.60 -0.98 16.69
N LEU A 38 0.52 -2.08 17.45
CA LEU A 38 0.70 -2.07 18.88
C LEU A 38 2.06 -2.69 19.20
N SER A 39 3.01 -1.88 19.68
CA SER A 39 4.32 -2.36 20.10
C SER A 39 4.21 -3.36 21.26
N LYS A 40 5.27 -4.14 21.49
CA LYS A 40 5.35 -5.07 22.63
C LYS A 40 5.11 -4.37 23.99
N GLU A 41 5.48 -3.11 24.08
CA GLU A 41 5.27 -2.26 25.26
C GLU A 41 3.84 -1.67 25.36
N ARG A 42 2.92 -2.08 24.49
CA ARG A 42 1.52 -1.58 24.37
C ARG A 42 1.44 -0.06 24.07
N LYS A 43 2.50 0.54 23.56
CA LYS A 43 2.47 1.94 23.12
C LYS A 43 1.90 2.01 21.72
N VAL A 44 0.94 2.89 21.54
CA VAL A 44 0.40 3.25 20.23
C VAL A 44 1.40 4.20 19.58
N SER A 45 2.06 3.77 18.51
CA SER A 45 2.91 4.64 17.71
C SER A 45 2.14 5.10 16.47
N LEU A 46 1.92 6.40 16.36
CA LEU A 46 1.41 6.96 15.12
C LEU A 46 2.48 6.88 14.04
N PRO A 47 2.10 6.67 12.77
CA PRO A 47 3.05 6.69 11.66
C PRO A 47 3.80 8.03 11.61
N THR A 48 5.11 7.99 11.43
CA THR A 48 5.98 9.17 11.31
C THR A 48 5.85 9.88 9.96
N GLY A 49 5.12 9.30 9.00
CA GLY A 49 4.80 9.86 7.68
C GLY A 49 3.62 9.15 7.06
N TYR A 50 2.96 9.80 6.10
CA TYR A 50 1.78 9.26 5.41
C TYR A 50 2.13 8.08 4.49
N VAL A 51 3.29 8.15 3.82
CA VAL A 51 3.78 7.14 2.88
C VAL A 51 5.15 6.63 3.30
N LYS A 52 5.36 5.32 3.40
CA LYS A 52 6.67 4.71 3.64
C LYS A 52 7.62 4.84 2.45
N GLY A 53 7.06 4.97 1.23
CA GLY A 53 7.80 5.19 -0.02
C GLY A 53 8.48 3.95 -0.57
N GLN A 54 7.94 2.77 -0.33
CA GLN A 54 8.52 1.51 -0.81
C GLN A 54 8.48 1.38 -2.33
N ASN A 55 7.40 1.85 -2.99
CA ASN A 55 7.30 1.79 -4.44
C ASN A 55 8.36 2.67 -5.12
N ILE A 56 8.63 3.86 -4.57
CA ILE A 56 9.66 4.74 -5.11
C ILE A 56 11.06 4.21 -4.83
N PHE A 57 11.29 3.58 -3.68
CA PHE A 57 12.55 2.91 -3.37
C PHE A 57 12.83 1.77 -4.36
N ASN A 58 11.83 0.95 -4.67
CA ASN A 58 11.94 -0.12 -5.67
C ASN A 58 12.24 0.44 -7.07
N LEU A 59 11.62 1.57 -7.44
CA LEU A 59 11.95 2.25 -8.69
C LEU A 59 13.42 2.70 -8.71
N PHE A 60 13.92 3.31 -7.64
CA PHE A 60 15.33 3.71 -7.56
C PHE A 60 16.26 2.49 -7.62
N SER A 61 15.93 1.41 -6.92
CA SER A 61 16.69 0.17 -7.00
C SER A 61 16.75 -0.38 -8.42
N LYS A 62 15.62 -0.39 -9.14
CA LYS A 62 15.55 -0.80 -10.56
C LYS A 62 16.40 0.09 -11.48
N LEU A 63 16.42 1.39 -11.23
CA LEU A 63 17.15 2.37 -12.06
C LEU A 63 18.65 2.41 -11.78
N THR A 64 19.09 1.88 -10.65
CA THR A 64 20.49 1.92 -10.19
C THR A 64 21.12 0.53 -10.07
N VAL A 65 20.66 -0.42 -10.87
CA VAL A 65 21.28 -1.77 -10.94
C VAL A 65 22.77 -1.66 -11.23
N GLY A 66 23.56 -2.44 -10.50
CA GLY A 66 25.03 -2.37 -10.53
C GLY A 66 25.64 -1.26 -9.65
N TYR A 67 24.79 -0.45 -8.97
CA TYR A 67 25.22 0.62 -8.06
C TYR A 67 24.48 0.60 -6.71
N HIS A 68 23.96 -0.57 -6.31
CA HIS A 68 23.22 -0.71 -5.03
C HIS A 68 24.10 -0.59 -3.81
N GLN A 69 25.40 -0.79 -3.95
CA GLN A 69 26.38 -0.60 -2.90
C GLN A 69 27.68 -0.05 -3.49
N VAL A 70 27.97 1.20 -3.24
CA VAL A 70 29.10 1.91 -3.82
C VAL A 70 29.95 2.50 -2.71
N ASP A 71 31.23 2.15 -2.69
CA ASP A 71 32.15 2.60 -1.64
C ASP A 71 32.42 4.11 -1.69
N ASP A 72 32.44 4.69 -2.88
CA ASP A 72 32.56 6.12 -3.10
C ASP A 72 31.76 6.54 -4.35
N PHE A 73 30.79 7.41 -4.16
CA PHE A 73 29.96 7.95 -5.26
C PHE A 73 30.74 8.85 -6.23
N SER A 74 31.98 9.23 -5.89
CA SER A 74 32.89 9.89 -6.84
C SER A 74 33.34 8.96 -7.97
N ASN A 75 33.24 7.62 -7.75
CA ASN A 75 33.56 6.59 -8.73
C ASN A 75 32.40 6.20 -9.65
N LEU A 76 31.22 6.80 -9.44
CA LEU A 76 30.12 6.64 -10.39
C LEU A 76 30.49 7.21 -11.76
N PRO A 77 29.83 6.77 -12.85
CA PRO A 77 30.07 7.34 -14.19
C PRO A 77 29.99 8.87 -14.23
N ILE A 78 29.07 9.43 -13.47
CA ILE A 78 28.99 10.86 -13.14
C ILE A 78 29.11 10.95 -11.62
N PRO A 79 30.15 11.62 -11.08
CA PRO A 79 30.30 11.84 -9.65
C PRO A 79 29.03 12.43 -9.04
N PHE A 80 28.59 11.86 -7.93
CA PHE A 80 27.29 12.19 -7.34
C PHE A 80 27.38 12.43 -5.83
N ARG A 81 26.59 13.36 -5.34
CA ARG A 81 26.27 13.54 -3.91
C ARG A 81 24.81 13.89 -3.79
N CYS A 82 24.19 13.50 -2.69
CA CYS A 82 22.88 14.02 -2.31
C CYS A 82 22.83 14.30 -0.82
N VAL A 83 21.90 15.18 -0.45
CA VAL A 83 21.81 15.75 0.89
C VAL A 83 20.55 15.27 1.57
N ALA A 84 20.66 14.91 2.85
CA ALA A 84 19.56 14.66 3.76
C ALA A 84 19.78 15.43 5.06
N VAL A 85 18.78 15.43 5.95
CA VAL A 85 18.89 16.03 7.29
C VAL A 85 18.60 14.95 8.33
N ASP A 86 19.48 14.82 9.29
CA ASP A 86 19.25 14.02 10.49
C ASP A 86 18.35 14.78 11.46
N LEU A 87 17.13 14.29 11.67
CA LEU A 87 16.15 14.90 12.56
C LEU A 87 16.56 14.86 14.04
N VAL A 88 17.41 13.90 14.43
CA VAL A 88 17.83 13.74 15.83
C VAL A 88 18.90 14.77 16.20
N GLU A 89 19.89 14.93 15.31
CA GLU A 89 20.99 15.86 15.54
C GLU A 89 20.73 17.27 14.95
N GLY A 90 19.73 17.43 14.08
CA GLY A 90 19.47 18.68 13.38
C GLY A 90 20.59 19.08 12.42
N LYS A 91 21.30 18.08 11.87
CA LYS A 91 22.48 18.29 11.02
C LYS A 91 22.26 17.76 9.61
N GLU A 92 22.93 18.40 8.68
CA GLU A 92 23.04 17.96 7.30
C GLU A 92 23.84 16.65 7.20
N VAL A 93 23.40 15.75 6.37
CA VAL A 93 24.07 14.49 6.02
C VAL A 93 24.27 14.45 4.51
N VAL A 94 25.52 14.58 4.08
CA VAL A 94 25.89 14.45 2.67
C VAL A 94 26.24 13.00 2.38
N PHE A 95 25.46 12.35 1.55
CA PHE A 95 25.75 10.99 1.09
C PHE A 95 26.84 11.00 0.04
N SER A 96 27.91 10.29 0.33
CA SER A 96 29.08 10.10 -0.54
C SER A 96 29.38 8.63 -0.85
N SER A 97 28.69 7.71 -0.19
CA SER A 97 28.91 6.26 -0.32
C SER A 97 27.72 5.45 0.18
N GLY A 98 27.75 4.15 -0.07
CA GLY A 98 26.76 3.19 0.42
C GLY A 98 25.69 2.85 -0.61
N SER A 99 24.45 2.67 -0.17
CA SER A 99 23.32 2.33 -1.06
C SER A 99 22.82 3.58 -1.79
N LEU A 100 23.05 3.64 -3.11
CA LEU A 100 22.58 4.75 -3.93
C LEU A 100 21.04 4.89 -3.90
N PRO A 101 20.23 3.82 -4.05
CA PRO A 101 18.77 3.93 -3.92
C PRO A 101 18.32 4.50 -2.55
N LEU A 102 18.98 4.09 -1.47
CA LEU A 102 18.67 4.57 -0.13
C LEU A 102 19.03 6.05 0.05
N ALA A 103 20.20 6.47 -0.45
CA ALA A 103 20.62 7.87 -0.43
C ALA A 103 19.63 8.77 -1.19
N MET A 104 19.21 8.36 -2.38
CA MET A 104 18.19 9.05 -3.17
C MET A 104 16.84 9.10 -2.43
N ARG A 105 16.44 7.97 -1.81
CA ARG A 105 15.18 7.89 -1.05
C ARG A 105 15.22 8.79 0.20
N ALA A 106 16.34 8.85 0.91
CA ALA A 106 16.50 9.73 2.07
C ALA A 106 16.41 11.21 1.66
N SER A 107 17.12 11.58 0.58
CA SER A 107 17.15 12.96 0.06
C SER A 107 15.82 13.51 -0.42
N MET A 108 14.84 12.64 -0.73
CA MET A 108 13.48 13.03 -1.13
C MET A 108 12.41 12.80 -0.04
N SER A 109 12.81 12.50 1.20
CA SER A 109 11.88 12.21 2.30
C SER A 109 11.23 13.47 2.86
N ILE A 110 10.35 14.12 2.08
CA ILE A 110 9.66 15.35 2.47
C ILE A 110 8.86 15.12 3.76
N PRO A 111 9.16 15.84 4.86
CA PRO A 111 8.45 15.69 6.12
C PRO A 111 6.94 15.88 5.98
N GLY A 112 6.15 15.02 6.64
CA GLY A 112 4.68 15.02 6.55
C GLY A 112 4.11 14.29 5.33
N VAL A 113 4.91 14.06 4.27
CA VAL A 113 4.53 13.25 3.10
C VAL A 113 5.10 11.85 3.24
N PHE A 114 6.42 11.76 3.32
CA PHE A 114 7.13 10.49 3.45
C PHE A 114 7.61 10.24 4.88
N ALA A 115 7.59 8.97 5.26
CA ALA A 115 8.25 8.55 6.49
C ALA A 115 9.77 8.80 6.38
N PRO A 116 10.42 9.24 7.48
CA PRO A 116 11.87 9.35 7.56
C PRO A 116 12.56 8.02 7.22
N VAL A 117 13.77 8.09 6.69
CA VAL A 117 14.60 6.92 6.40
C VAL A 117 15.54 6.67 7.58
N GLU A 118 15.46 5.49 8.17
CA GLU A 118 16.43 5.07 9.19
C GLU A 118 17.71 4.56 8.53
N TRP A 119 18.85 5.12 8.91
CA TRP A 119 20.15 4.75 8.39
C TRP A 119 21.24 4.93 9.44
N LYS A 120 21.93 3.84 9.79
CA LYS A 120 23.04 3.84 10.78
C LYS A 120 22.69 4.57 12.08
N GLY A 121 21.48 4.36 12.61
CA GLY A 121 21.01 5.00 13.85
C GLY A 121 20.53 6.45 13.70
N LYS A 122 20.55 7.00 12.50
CA LYS A 122 20.04 8.33 12.15
C LYS A 122 18.62 8.25 11.59
N MET A 123 17.85 9.30 11.79
CA MET A 123 16.50 9.46 11.23
C MET A 123 16.53 10.57 10.18
N LEU A 124 16.54 10.19 8.90
CA LEU A 124 16.83 11.07 7.78
C LEU A 124 15.57 11.53 7.07
N VAL A 125 15.53 12.84 6.79
CA VAL A 125 14.51 13.48 5.94
C VAL A 125 15.17 14.25 4.81
N ASP A 126 14.35 14.85 3.93
CA ASP A 126 14.76 15.65 2.79
C ASP A 126 15.79 16.73 3.17
N GLY A 127 16.87 16.78 2.39
CA GLY A 127 17.96 17.74 2.58
C GLY A 127 17.54 19.19 2.38
N GLY A 128 16.45 19.43 1.64
CA GLY A 128 15.93 20.77 1.38
C GLY A 128 15.53 21.54 2.63
N ALA A 129 15.38 20.87 3.78
CA ALA A 129 15.15 21.54 5.06
C ALA A 129 16.34 22.42 5.52
N LEU A 130 17.59 22.03 5.22
CA LEU A 130 18.78 22.79 5.61
C LEU A 130 19.62 23.25 4.40
N ASN A 131 19.65 22.49 3.32
CA ASN A 131 20.47 22.76 2.14
C ASN A 131 19.75 22.37 0.84
N ASN A 132 18.77 23.17 0.45
CA ASN A 132 17.97 22.92 -0.75
C ASN A 132 18.74 23.25 -2.06
N LEU A 133 19.88 23.91 -1.98
CA LEU A 133 20.70 24.34 -3.10
C LEU A 133 22.18 24.05 -2.77
N PRO A 134 22.66 22.79 -2.87
CA PRO A 134 23.92 22.34 -2.32
C PRO A 134 25.14 22.72 -3.21
N VAL A 135 25.33 24.02 -3.51
CA VAL A 135 26.46 24.57 -4.25
C VAL A 135 27.78 24.37 -3.49
N ASP A 136 27.73 24.53 -2.18
CA ASP A 136 28.86 24.22 -1.27
C ASP A 136 29.35 22.78 -1.42
N VAL A 137 28.42 21.81 -1.48
CA VAL A 137 28.74 20.39 -1.69
C VAL A 137 29.40 20.17 -3.06
N ALA A 138 28.91 20.84 -4.10
CA ALA A 138 29.50 20.75 -5.44
C ALA A 138 30.94 21.33 -5.47
N LYS A 139 31.20 22.41 -4.73
CA LYS A 139 32.55 22.96 -4.55
C LYS A 139 33.49 21.98 -3.82
N GLU A 140 32.99 21.35 -2.76
CA GLU A 140 33.73 20.31 -2.03
C GLU A 140 34.07 19.09 -2.90
N MET A 141 33.24 18.82 -3.93
CA MET A 141 33.52 17.81 -4.94
C MET A 141 34.61 18.23 -5.96
N GLY A 142 35.09 19.47 -5.91
CA GLY A 142 36.10 20.01 -6.81
C GLY A 142 35.54 20.61 -8.11
N ALA A 143 34.29 21.06 -8.10
CA ALA A 143 33.71 21.71 -9.28
C ALA A 143 34.21 23.16 -9.41
N ASP A 144 34.83 23.48 -10.54
CA ASP A 144 35.33 24.83 -10.90
C ASP A 144 34.19 25.72 -11.42
N VAL A 145 33.23 25.13 -12.12
CA VAL A 145 32.07 25.83 -12.68
C VAL A 145 30.79 25.14 -12.18
N ILE A 146 29.91 25.92 -11.56
CA ILE A 146 28.66 25.42 -10.97
C ILE A 146 27.47 26.11 -11.63
N ILE A 147 26.66 25.30 -12.30
CA ILE A 147 25.34 25.69 -12.82
C ILE A 147 24.30 25.23 -11.81
N CYS A 148 23.56 26.17 -11.25
CA CYS A 148 22.55 25.93 -10.25
C CYS A 148 21.15 26.00 -10.87
N VAL A 149 20.37 24.95 -10.70
CA VAL A 149 18.95 24.90 -11.09
C VAL A 149 18.09 24.86 -9.84
N ASP A 150 17.36 25.93 -9.61
CA ASP A 150 16.52 26.11 -8.44
C ASP A 150 15.04 25.94 -8.79
N LEU A 151 14.38 24.98 -8.16
CA LEU A 151 12.95 24.71 -8.34
C LEU A 151 12.07 25.38 -7.29
N SER A 152 12.63 26.19 -6.40
CA SER A 152 11.85 26.88 -5.38
C SER A 152 10.95 27.96 -6.00
N THR A 153 9.73 28.08 -5.45
CA THR A 153 8.75 29.09 -5.88
C THR A 153 8.71 30.32 -4.96
N GLY A 154 9.66 30.40 -4.02
CA GLY A 154 9.69 31.41 -2.99
C GLY A 154 8.73 31.11 -1.84
N TRP A 155 8.54 32.09 -0.92
CA TRP A 155 7.67 31.92 0.21
C TRP A 155 6.19 32.03 -0.18
N LYS A 156 5.37 31.20 0.45
CA LYS A 156 3.91 31.23 0.29
C LYS A 156 3.32 32.50 0.88
N LYS A 157 2.32 33.03 0.21
CA LYS A 157 1.53 34.17 0.70
C LYS A 157 0.53 33.71 1.76
N LYS A 158 -0.03 34.65 2.55
CA LYS A 158 -1.02 34.38 3.59
C LYS A 158 -2.21 33.54 3.08
N GLU A 159 -2.66 33.80 1.86
CA GLU A 159 -3.80 33.13 1.22
C GLU A 159 -3.51 31.66 0.87
N GLU A 160 -2.22 31.28 0.79
CA GLU A 160 -1.74 29.92 0.46
C GLU A 160 -1.46 29.09 1.73
N LEU A 161 -1.35 29.72 2.92
CA LEU A 161 -1.08 29.08 4.21
C LEU A 161 -2.39 28.65 4.91
N LYS A 162 -3.23 27.87 4.22
CA LYS A 162 -4.56 27.45 4.71
C LYS A 162 -4.57 26.07 5.39
N THR A 163 -3.52 25.28 5.24
CA THR A 163 -3.44 23.91 5.75
C THR A 163 -2.23 23.73 6.65
N ALA A 164 -2.30 22.78 7.59
CA ALA A 164 -1.16 22.44 8.44
C ALA A 164 0.08 22.05 7.61
N SER A 165 -0.12 21.32 6.50
CA SER A 165 0.97 20.95 5.59
C SER A 165 1.62 22.17 4.94
N SER A 166 0.85 23.17 4.49
CA SER A 166 1.40 24.38 3.89
C SER A 166 2.20 25.23 4.89
N VAL A 167 1.79 25.23 6.16
CA VAL A 167 2.51 25.91 7.26
C VAL A 167 3.83 25.18 7.55
N VAL A 168 3.81 23.85 7.67
CA VAL A 168 5.02 23.04 7.89
C VAL A 168 6.02 23.21 6.75
N GLU A 169 5.55 23.17 5.51
CA GLU A 169 6.39 23.38 4.32
C GLU A 169 7.04 24.77 4.32
N GLN A 170 6.31 25.82 4.71
CA GLN A 170 6.84 27.16 4.87
C GLN A 170 7.91 27.23 5.97
N LEU A 171 7.66 26.62 7.13
CA LEU A 171 8.63 26.58 8.23
C LEU A 171 9.93 25.87 7.81
N ILE A 172 9.82 24.74 7.11
CA ILE A 172 10.96 24.00 6.55
C ILE A 172 11.74 24.92 5.59
N SER A 173 11.06 25.60 4.66
CA SER A 173 11.74 26.49 3.70
C SER A 173 12.44 27.68 4.35
N MET A 174 12.02 28.08 5.55
CA MET A 174 12.68 29.16 6.31
C MET A 174 13.96 28.70 7.01
N MET A 175 14.06 27.42 7.41
CA MET A 175 15.21 26.90 8.19
C MET A 175 16.53 27.02 7.44
N GLY A 176 16.57 26.69 6.15
CA GLY A 176 17.78 26.70 5.30
C GLY A 176 18.08 28.04 4.63
N GLN A 177 17.33 29.13 4.89
CA GLN A 177 17.35 30.34 4.08
C GLN A 177 18.72 31.07 4.01
N ASN A 178 19.47 31.09 5.10
CA ASN A 178 20.78 31.73 5.11
C ASN A 178 21.78 31.00 4.23
N LYS A 179 21.80 29.66 4.33
CA LYS A 179 22.66 28.80 3.52
C LYS A 179 22.25 28.85 2.04
N TYR A 180 20.97 28.84 1.77
CA TYR A 180 20.41 28.99 0.43
C TYR A 180 20.89 30.28 -0.27
N ARG A 181 20.80 31.45 0.41
CA ARG A 181 21.24 32.74 -0.15
C ARG A 181 22.74 32.76 -0.43
N LYS A 182 23.53 32.19 0.49
CA LYS A 182 24.97 32.06 0.31
C LYS A 182 25.29 31.21 -0.91
N ASN A 183 24.72 30.02 -0.99
CA ASN A 183 24.94 29.06 -2.08
C ASN A 183 24.48 29.62 -3.43
N MET A 184 23.35 30.33 -3.46
CA MET A 184 22.88 30.99 -4.69
C MET A 184 23.88 32.03 -5.20
N ALA A 185 24.48 32.84 -4.31
CA ALA A 185 25.47 33.86 -4.67
C ALA A 185 26.81 33.25 -5.13
N GLU A 186 27.09 32.01 -4.77
CA GLU A 186 28.33 31.31 -5.10
C GLU A 186 28.25 30.50 -6.41
N ALA A 187 27.08 30.38 -7.02
CA ALA A 187 26.90 29.71 -8.30
C ALA A 187 27.37 30.61 -9.46
N ASN A 188 28.03 30.03 -10.49
CA ASN A 188 28.45 30.74 -11.68
C ASN A 188 27.27 31.08 -12.61
N LEU A 189 26.26 30.21 -12.60
CA LEU A 189 25.02 30.44 -13.33
C LEU A 189 23.83 29.95 -12.53
N TYR A 190 22.83 30.81 -12.38
CA TYR A 190 21.60 30.50 -11.66
C TYR A 190 20.41 30.48 -12.62
N ILE A 191 19.67 29.35 -12.64
CA ILE A 191 18.48 29.13 -13.46
C ILE A 191 17.32 28.80 -12.51
N ASN A 192 16.26 29.61 -12.55
CA ASN A 192 15.04 29.34 -11.80
C ASN A 192 13.84 29.27 -12.75
N PRO A 193 13.36 28.07 -13.12
CA PRO A 193 12.12 27.95 -13.88
C PRO A 193 10.95 28.36 -13.02
N SER A 194 10.05 29.17 -13.56
CA SER A 194 8.84 29.57 -12.84
C SER A 194 7.86 28.38 -12.72
N LEU A 195 7.89 27.71 -11.58
CA LEU A 195 6.98 26.60 -11.28
C LEU A 195 5.71 27.06 -10.52
N LYS A 196 5.37 28.34 -10.57
CA LYS A 196 4.17 28.89 -9.94
C LYS A 196 2.91 28.13 -10.38
N GLY A 197 2.12 27.69 -9.41
CA GLY A 197 0.92 26.86 -9.61
C GLY A 197 1.19 25.35 -9.54
N TYR A 198 2.43 24.92 -9.39
CA TYR A 198 2.83 23.52 -9.19
C TYR A 198 3.55 23.34 -7.86
N SER A 199 3.51 22.14 -7.36
CA SER A 199 4.17 21.73 -6.11
C SER A 199 4.86 20.38 -6.29
N ALA A 200 5.60 19.92 -5.26
CA ALA A 200 6.17 18.58 -5.22
C ALA A 200 5.14 17.43 -5.31
N ALA A 201 3.84 17.74 -5.22
CA ALA A 201 2.73 16.79 -5.40
C ALA A 201 2.05 16.84 -6.78
N SER A 202 2.57 17.63 -7.71
CA SER A 202 1.99 17.82 -9.07
C SER A 202 2.50 16.77 -10.04
N PHE A 203 1.96 15.54 -9.97
CA PHE A 203 2.39 14.38 -10.77
C PHE A 203 1.44 13.99 -11.91
N GLN A 204 0.48 14.85 -12.29
CA GLN A 204 -0.32 14.64 -13.51
C GLN A 204 0.55 14.82 -14.75
N SER A 205 0.28 14.05 -15.82
CA SER A 205 1.09 14.07 -17.05
C SER A 205 1.21 15.47 -17.64
N GLU A 206 0.11 16.23 -17.68
CA GLU A 206 0.07 17.59 -18.19
C GLU A 206 0.92 18.56 -17.32
N ALA A 207 0.91 18.35 -16.00
CA ALA A 207 1.73 19.15 -15.08
C ALA A 207 3.23 18.88 -15.29
N ILE A 208 3.60 17.59 -15.42
CA ILE A 208 4.98 17.18 -15.68
C ILE A 208 5.47 17.77 -17.01
N ASP A 209 4.69 17.65 -18.08
CA ASP A 209 5.04 18.19 -19.39
C ASP A 209 5.21 19.72 -19.35
N THR A 210 4.32 20.42 -18.64
CA THR A 210 4.41 21.87 -18.47
C THR A 210 5.65 22.27 -17.66
N MET A 211 5.97 21.55 -16.57
CA MET A 211 7.17 21.84 -15.77
C MET A 211 8.46 21.62 -16.58
N ILE A 212 8.52 20.56 -17.41
CA ILE A 212 9.65 20.31 -18.31
C ILE A 212 9.80 21.46 -19.32
N GLN A 213 8.69 21.89 -19.94
CA GLN A 213 8.72 23.01 -20.90
C GLN A 213 9.19 24.32 -20.25
N ARG A 214 8.73 24.61 -19.03
CA ARG A 214 9.18 25.80 -18.28
C ARG A 214 10.67 25.73 -17.93
N GLY A 215 11.18 24.53 -17.59
CA GLY A 215 12.61 24.30 -17.38
C GLY A 215 13.43 24.59 -18.65
N GLU A 216 12.98 24.08 -19.80
CA GLU A 216 13.61 24.35 -21.09
C GLU A 216 13.59 25.83 -21.44
N GLN A 217 12.46 26.51 -21.25
CA GLN A 217 12.35 27.95 -21.50
C GLN A 217 13.30 28.76 -20.61
N ALA A 218 13.40 28.43 -19.31
CA ALA A 218 14.31 29.12 -18.41
C ALA A 218 15.78 28.92 -18.80
N ALA A 219 16.17 27.71 -19.23
CA ALA A 219 17.50 27.46 -19.74
C ALA A 219 17.78 28.23 -21.06
N ARG A 220 16.81 28.28 -21.98
CA ARG A 220 16.95 29.07 -23.23
C ARG A 220 17.07 30.58 -22.99
N GLN A 221 16.39 31.12 -21.96
CA GLN A 221 16.54 32.51 -21.54
C GLN A 221 17.96 32.86 -21.07
N LYS A 222 18.71 31.85 -20.60
CA LYS A 222 20.09 31.94 -20.13
C LYS A 222 21.10 31.45 -21.17
N TRP A 223 20.69 31.35 -22.43
CA TRP A 223 21.50 30.75 -23.49
C TRP A 223 22.85 31.44 -23.69
N ASP A 224 22.88 32.79 -23.72
CA ASP A 224 24.10 33.55 -23.93
C ASP A 224 25.09 33.37 -22.76
N GLU A 225 24.56 33.33 -21.52
CA GLU A 225 25.37 33.05 -20.32
C GLU A 225 25.93 31.62 -20.34
N LEU A 226 25.12 30.63 -20.77
CA LEU A 226 25.56 29.25 -20.96
C LEU A 226 26.66 29.15 -22.04
N MET A 227 26.51 29.88 -23.15
CA MET A 227 27.51 29.87 -24.21
C MET A 227 28.81 30.59 -23.79
N ALA A 228 28.72 31.63 -22.96
CA ALA A 228 29.88 32.27 -22.36
C ALA A 228 30.64 31.33 -21.43
N LEU A 229 29.92 30.59 -20.54
CA LEU A 229 30.52 29.56 -19.68
C LEU A 229 31.17 28.45 -20.49
N ARG A 230 30.51 27.99 -21.55
CA ARG A 230 31.09 27.01 -22.47
C ARG A 230 32.41 27.50 -23.07
N LYS A 231 32.45 28.74 -23.54
CA LYS A 231 33.66 29.34 -24.11
C LYS A 231 34.77 29.43 -23.05
N TYR A 232 34.45 29.79 -21.81
CA TYR A 232 35.39 29.82 -20.70
C TYR A 232 35.99 28.43 -20.41
N ILE A 233 35.15 27.40 -20.27
CA ILE A 233 35.57 26.01 -19.99
C ILE A 233 36.49 25.47 -21.09
N TYR A 234 36.20 25.78 -22.36
CA TYR A 234 37.00 25.29 -23.51
C TYR A 234 38.18 26.20 -23.88
N ALA A 235 38.25 27.44 -23.40
CA ALA A 235 39.40 28.29 -23.62
C ALA A 235 40.65 27.75 -22.87
N ASP A 236 40.46 27.34 -21.59
CA ASP A 236 41.55 26.71 -20.84
C ASP A 236 41.91 25.30 -21.36
N ALA A 237 40.96 24.62 -22.04
CA ALA A 237 41.22 23.34 -22.68
C ALA A 237 41.99 23.43 -24.00
N CYS A 238 41.89 24.56 -24.75
CA CYS A 238 42.62 24.74 -26.01
C CYS A 238 44.13 24.91 -25.81
N ASP A 239 44.58 25.44 -24.69
CA ASP A 239 46.01 25.55 -24.39
C ASP A 239 46.64 24.25 -23.88
N SER A 240 45.84 23.26 -23.51
CA SER A 240 46.29 21.96 -23.00
C SER A 240 46.00 20.76 -23.91
N VAL A 241 45.22 20.91 -24.99
CA VAL A 241 44.77 19.82 -25.89
C VAL A 241 45.54 19.78 -27.20
N ALA A 242 46.85 19.99 -27.15
CA ALA A 242 47.71 19.70 -28.32
C ALA A 242 48.20 18.22 -28.37
N SER A 243 47.79 17.33 -27.49
CA SER A 243 48.14 15.89 -27.60
C SER A 243 47.58 15.02 -26.51
N ASP A 244 46.27 14.79 -26.39
CA ASP A 244 45.92 13.58 -25.65
C ASP A 244 44.52 13.07 -25.99
N ASP A 245 44.42 12.14 -26.92
CA ASP A 245 43.26 11.26 -27.14
C ASP A 245 42.91 10.43 -25.86
N THR A 246 43.76 10.50 -24.82
CA THR A 246 43.60 9.81 -23.55
C THR A 246 42.71 10.56 -22.54
N LEU A 247 42.35 11.82 -22.76
CA LEU A 247 41.47 12.58 -21.84
C LEU A 247 39.98 12.28 -22.05
N GLN A 248 39.58 11.79 -23.21
CA GLN A 248 38.22 11.32 -23.46
C GLN A 248 37.95 9.99 -22.74
N ASP A 249 38.95 9.14 -22.53
CA ASP A 249 38.79 7.80 -21.93
C ASP A 249 38.79 7.80 -20.40
N LYS A 250 39.28 8.87 -19.74
CA LYS A 250 39.36 8.92 -18.27
C LYS A 250 38.17 9.58 -17.57
N ARG A 251 37.33 10.31 -18.29
CA ARG A 251 36.28 11.15 -17.67
C ARG A 251 34.87 10.56 -17.67
N LEU A 252 34.59 9.58 -18.46
CA LEU A 252 33.27 8.92 -18.44
C LEU A 252 33.49 7.41 -18.53
N LYS A 253 33.58 6.73 -17.37
CA LYS A 253 33.23 5.32 -17.36
C LYS A 253 31.87 5.23 -18.01
N GLN A 254 31.75 4.59 -19.17
CA GLN A 254 30.44 4.44 -19.81
C GLN A 254 29.48 3.88 -18.78
N PRO A 255 28.34 4.53 -18.54
CA PRO A 255 27.35 4.00 -17.62
C PRO A 255 27.00 2.59 -18.11
N LYS A 256 26.94 1.61 -17.19
CA LYS A 256 26.38 0.31 -17.54
C LYS A 256 25.04 0.58 -18.17
N PRO A 257 24.76 0.11 -19.40
CA PRO A 257 23.47 0.37 -20.02
C PRO A 257 22.38 -0.12 -19.09
N TYR A 258 21.30 0.67 -18.95
CA TYR A 258 20.11 0.22 -18.23
C TYR A 258 19.63 -1.06 -18.91
N GLN A 259 19.83 -2.20 -18.24
CA GLN A 259 19.42 -3.49 -18.76
C GLN A 259 17.90 -3.59 -18.62
N THR A 260 17.21 -3.51 -19.76
CA THR A 260 15.74 -3.61 -19.79
C THR A 260 15.25 -5.04 -19.96
N GLU A 261 16.12 -5.97 -20.38
CA GLU A 261 15.69 -7.30 -20.80
C GLU A 261 15.83 -8.36 -19.70
N ALA A 262 17.03 -8.62 -19.21
CA ALA A 262 17.26 -9.61 -18.16
C ALA A 262 18.59 -9.37 -17.42
N TYR A 263 18.70 -9.93 -16.21
CA TYR A 263 19.88 -9.96 -15.37
C TYR A 263 20.26 -11.40 -15.10
N HIS A 264 21.53 -11.73 -15.20
CA HIS A 264 22.01 -13.04 -14.75
C HIS A 264 22.15 -13.04 -13.22
N ILE A 265 21.30 -13.79 -12.54
CA ILE A 265 21.29 -13.91 -11.08
C ILE A 265 22.09 -15.14 -10.65
N GLY A 266 23.12 -14.94 -9.84
CA GLY A 266 23.94 -16.04 -9.29
C GLY A 266 23.28 -16.69 -8.08
N SER A 267 23.07 -15.91 -7.01
CA SER A 267 22.46 -16.40 -5.77
C SER A 267 21.27 -15.57 -5.32
N ILE A 268 20.38 -16.20 -4.53
CA ILE A 268 19.21 -15.53 -3.93
C ILE A 268 19.24 -15.73 -2.42
N ARG A 269 19.39 -14.64 -1.69
CA ARG A 269 19.41 -14.63 -0.21
C ARG A 269 18.24 -13.87 0.36
N ILE A 270 17.82 -14.27 1.56
CA ILE A 270 16.75 -13.61 2.32
C ILE A 270 17.33 -13.24 3.68
N GLU A 271 17.20 -11.97 4.05
CA GLU A 271 17.66 -11.41 5.32
C GLU A 271 16.48 -10.83 6.12
N GLY A 272 16.66 -10.64 7.44
CA GLY A 272 15.65 -10.07 8.34
C GLY A 272 14.66 -11.07 8.92
N ILE A 273 14.59 -12.28 8.41
CA ILE A 273 13.77 -13.39 8.91
C ILE A 273 14.60 -14.66 9.06
N SER A 274 14.11 -15.62 9.82
CA SER A 274 14.85 -16.84 10.15
C SER A 274 13.97 -18.10 10.16
N GLY A 275 14.60 -19.27 10.33
CA GLY A 275 13.91 -20.54 10.59
C GLY A 275 12.93 -20.98 9.50
N GLU A 276 11.77 -21.44 9.92
CA GLU A 276 10.71 -21.97 9.04
C GLU A 276 10.10 -20.86 8.14
N GLU A 277 10.06 -19.64 8.63
CA GLU A 277 9.59 -18.49 7.87
C GLU A 277 10.44 -18.26 6.62
N LYS A 278 11.76 -18.26 6.78
CA LYS A 278 12.71 -18.14 5.67
C LYS A 278 12.55 -19.27 4.63
N LYS A 279 12.41 -20.51 5.10
CA LYS A 279 12.19 -21.67 4.22
C LYS A 279 10.88 -21.55 3.43
N TRP A 280 9.81 -21.09 4.10
CA TRP A 280 8.51 -20.91 3.47
C TRP A 280 8.53 -19.80 2.43
N ILE A 281 9.11 -18.65 2.76
CA ILE A 281 9.26 -17.52 1.82
C ILE A 281 10.09 -17.95 0.61
N ARG A 282 11.21 -18.66 0.83
CA ARG A 282 12.06 -19.14 -0.28
C ARG A 282 11.29 -20.02 -1.27
N LYS A 283 10.38 -20.88 -0.78
CA LYS A 283 9.50 -21.69 -1.63
C LYS A 283 8.47 -20.87 -2.42
N LYS A 284 8.11 -19.68 -1.93
CA LYS A 284 7.15 -18.79 -2.62
C LYS A 284 7.81 -17.92 -3.69
N ILE A 285 9.08 -17.62 -3.54
CA ILE A 285 9.86 -16.88 -4.54
C ILE A 285 10.07 -17.80 -5.76
N ALA A 286 9.47 -17.40 -6.88
CA ALA A 286 9.55 -18.16 -8.13
C ALA A 286 10.91 -18.02 -8.84
N LEU A 287 11.71 -17.03 -8.48
CA LEU A 287 13.03 -16.77 -9.06
C LEU A 287 13.98 -17.92 -8.78
N ARG A 288 14.79 -18.28 -9.79
CA ARG A 288 15.79 -19.34 -9.69
C ARG A 288 17.20 -18.77 -9.63
N GLU A 289 18.08 -19.46 -8.91
CA GLU A 289 19.50 -19.16 -8.90
C GLU A 289 20.14 -19.63 -10.21
N ASN A 290 21.24 -19.01 -10.60
CA ASN A 290 21.96 -19.26 -11.85
C ASN A 290 21.05 -19.22 -13.10
N SER A 291 20.19 -18.17 -13.17
CA SER A 291 19.26 -17.98 -14.29
C SER A 291 19.13 -16.51 -14.68
N GLU A 292 18.66 -16.30 -15.90
CA GLU A 292 18.23 -14.98 -16.36
C GLU A 292 16.90 -14.61 -15.70
N VAL A 293 16.82 -13.40 -15.15
CA VAL A 293 15.65 -12.87 -14.45
C VAL A 293 15.37 -11.47 -14.97
N SER A 294 14.14 -11.21 -15.40
CA SER A 294 13.72 -9.90 -15.84
C SER A 294 13.44 -8.95 -14.66
N PRO A 295 13.55 -7.63 -14.84
CA PRO A 295 13.14 -6.65 -13.84
C PRO A 295 11.68 -6.83 -13.39
N GLU A 296 10.82 -7.24 -14.29
CA GLU A 296 9.39 -7.49 -14.04
C GLU A 296 9.17 -8.69 -13.10
N GLU A 297 9.98 -9.72 -13.19
CA GLU A 297 9.93 -10.88 -12.27
C GLU A 297 10.39 -10.49 -10.86
N ILE A 298 11.40 -9.62 -10.74
CA ILE A 298 11.81 -9.05 -9.45
C ILE A 298 10.69 -8.20 -8.87
N ASP A 299 10.09 -7.29 -9.67
CA ASP A 299 8.96 -6.47 -9.26
C ASP A 299 7.75 -7.32 -8.85
N GLY A 300 7.47 -8.40 -9.57
CA GLY A 300 6.44 -9.39 -9.23
C GLY A 300 6.70 -10.09 -7.91
N THR A 301 7.95 -10.45 -7.64
CA THR A 301 8.37 -11.05 -6.36
C THR A 301 8.21 -10.06 -5.21
N LEU A 302 8.63 -8.80 -5.37
CA LEU A 302 8.44 -7.76 -4.36
C LEU A 302 6.94 -7.49 -4.10
N ALA A 303 6.14 -7.44 -5.15
CA ALA A 303 4.70 -7.27 -5.04
C ALA A 303 4.04 -8.43 -4.28
N MET A 304 4.44 -9.67 -4.58
CA MET A 304 3.97 -10.87 -3.88
C MET A 304 4.37 -10.84 -2.39
N LEU A 305 5.63 -10.54 -2.06
CA LEU A 305 6.11 -10.44 -0.67
C LEU A 305 5.36 -9.34 0.11
N ARG A 306 5.13 -8.19 -0.49
CA ARG A 306 4.35 -7.10 0.10
C ARG A 306 2.86 -7.44 0.23
N GLY A 307 2.33 -8.21 -0.73
CA GLY A 307 0.95 -8.69 -0.74
C GLY A 307 0.62 -9.67 0.38
N LEU A 308 1.64 -10.33 0.97
CA LEU A 308 1.48 -11.14 2.18
C LEU A 308 1.04 -10.30 3.39
N ASN A 309 1.35 -9.00 3.41
CA ASN A 309 1.02 -8.05 4.48
C ASN A 309 1.55 -8.43 5.87
N ILE A 310 2.62 -9.22 5.92
CA ILE A 310 3.33 -9.64 7.15
C ILE A 310 4.64 -8.88 7.36
N PHE A 311 5.04 -8.07 6.40
CA PHE A 311 6.27 -7.28 6.44
C PHE A 311 5.95 -5.79 6.48
N SER A 312 6.66 -5.06 7.35
CA SER A 312 6.64 -3.60 7.41
C SER A 312 7.44 -2.97 6.27
N ARG A 313 8.51 -3.67 5.85
CA ARG A 313 9.40 -3.27 4.77
C ARG A 313 9.85 -4.47 3.96
N VAL A 314 9.86 -4.33 2.64
CA VAL A 314 10.32 -5.32 1.67
C VAL A 314 11.21 -4.61 0.66
N GLU A 315 12.49 -4.83 0.74
CA GLU A 315 13.51 -4.22 -0.11
C GLU A 315 14.41 -5.29 -0.71
N TYR A 316 15.16 -4.95 -1.75
CA TYR A 316 16.17 -5.83 -2.29
C TYR A 316 17.48 -5.09 -2.57
N ARG A 317 18.56 -5.82 -2.53
CA ARG A 317 19.89 -5.40 -2.97
C ARG A 317 20.40 -6.36 -4.03
N GLN A 318 21.22 -5.84 -4.93
CA GLN A 318 22.01 -6.63 -5.87
C GLN A 318 23.50 -6.34 -5.64
N SER A 319 24.36 -7.33 -5.91
CA SER A 319 25.80 -7.08 -6.04
C SER A 319 26.07 -6.15 -7.23
N ASN A 320 27.27 -5.56 -7.28
CA ASN A 320 27.59 -4.60 -8.34
C ASN A 320 28.03 -5.25 -9.65
N GLU A 321 28.33 -6.54 -9.64
CA GLU A 321 28.85 -7.29 -10.78
C GLU A 321 28.01 -8.53 -11.05
N GLU A 322 27.92 -8.88 -12.31
CA GLU A 322 27.23 -10.07 -12.81
C GLU A 322 28.16 -11.30 -12.72
N PRO A 323 27.67 -12.49 -12.32
CA PRO A 323 26.28 -12.77 -11.93
C PRO A 323 25.87 -12.09 -10.62
N TYR A 324 24.71 -11.43 -10.63
CA TYR A 324 24.26 -10.66 -9.48
C TYR A 324 23.80 -11.54 -8.32
N ASP A 325 24.27 -11.27 -7.11
CA ASP A 325 23.68 -11.77 -5.88
C ASP A 325 22.46 -10.93 -5.51
N LEU A 326 21.29 -11.55 -5.48
CA LEU A 326 20.03 -10.90 -5.12
C LEU A 326 19.71 -11.15 -3.65
N VAL A 327 19.60 -10.11 -2.85
CA VAL A 327 19.31 -10.19 -1.42
C VAL A 327 17.98 -9.47 -1.13
N PHE A 328 16.96 -10.24 -0.72
CA PHE A 328 15.70 -9.69 -0.22
C PHE A 328 15.83 -9.38 1.27
N MET A 329 15.62 -8.12 1.63
CA MET A 329 15.62 -7.63 3.01
C MET A 329 14.17 -7.50 3.47
N LEU A 330 13.78 -8.31 4.45
CA LEU A 330 12.40 -8.41 4.93
C LEU A 330 12.35 -8.01 6.41
N GLU A 331 11.56 -7.00 6.72
CA GLU A 331 11.31 -6.58 8.09
C GLU A 331 9.91 -6.98 8.51
N PRO A 332 9.75 -7.87 9.50
CA PRO A 332 8.42 -8.32 9.94
C PRO A 332 7.58 -7.18 10.51
N ASN A 333 6.27 -7.24 10.28
CA ASN A 333 5.30 -6.37 10.94
C ASN A 333 5.18 -6.69 12.43
N GLU A 334 4.75 -5.69 13.22
CA GLU A 334 4.23 -5.95 14.55
C GLU A 334 3.01 -6.87 14.48
N SER A 335 2.98 -7.88 15.36
CA SER A 335 1.95 -8.91 15.32
C SER A 335 0.57 -8.41 15.75
N ARG A 336 0.52 -7.39 16.59
CA ARG A 336 -0.71 -6.83 17.16
C ARG A 336 -1.01 -5.48 16.52
N ARG A 337 -2.30 -5.23 16.28
CA ARG A 337 -2.74 -3.96 15.74
C ARG A 337 -4.17 -3.62 16.14
N ILE A 338 -4.46 -2.34 16.12
CA ILE A 338 -5.80 -1.77 16.13
C ILE A 338 -6.13 -1.36 14.70
N SER A 339 -7.28 -1.78 14.22
CA SER A 339 -7.79 -1.41 12.89
C SER A 339 -9.10 -0.66 13.03
N VAL A 340 -9.25 0.47 12.34
CA VAL A 340 -10.44 1.30 12.40
C VAL A 340 -10.97 1.53 10.99
N GLY A 341 -12.28 1.42 10.82
CA GLY A 341 -12.99 1.69 9.58
C GLY A 341 -14.24 2.53 9.82
N ALA A 342 -14.68 3.24 8.80
CA ALA A 342 -15.95 3.95 8.77
C ALA A 342 -16.68 3.66 7.45
N ARG A 343 -17.99 3.61 7.50
CA ARG A 343 -18.85 3.40 6.33
C ARG A 343 -20.10 4.28 6.45
N PHE A 344 -20.54 4.77 5.31
CA PHE A 344 -21.82 5.49 5.18
C PHE A 344 -22.65 4.76 4.12
N ASP A 345 -23.86 4.36 4.48
CA ASP A 345 -24.85 3.79 3.57
C ASP A 345 -26.27 4.15 4.00
N THR A 346 -27.25 3.81 3.18
CA THR A 346 -28.66 4.17 3.44
C THR A 346 -29.32 3.30 4.49
N GLN A 347 -28.74 2.15 4.82
CA GLN A 347 -29.30 1.19 5.76
C GLN A 347 -28.81 1.46 7.20
N ASP A 348 -27.50 1.59 7.39
CA ASP A 348 -26.87 1.84 8.69
C ASP A 348 -26.63 3.34 8.94
N LEU A 349 -26.89 4.22 7.95
CA LEU A 349 -26.56 5.67 7.92
C LEU A 349 -25.06 5.89 8.07
N ALA A 350 -24.54 5.79 9.28
CA ALA A 350 -23.13 5.86 9.59
C ALA A 350 -22.74 4.67 10.46
N SER A 351 -21.62 4.02 10.14
CA SER A 351 -21.06 2.96 10.97
C SER A 351 -19.56 3.16 11.19
N VAL A 352 -19.11 2.89 12.41
CA VAL A 352 -17.70 2.84 12.78
C VAL A 352 -17.39 1.42 13.25
N ILE A 353 -16.33 0.86 12.72
CA ILE A 353 -15.85 -0.47 13.08
C ILE A 353 -14.44 -0.36 13.65
N ALA A 354 -14.20 -1.03 14.77
CA ALA A 354 -12.88 -1.13 15.37
C ALA A 354 -12.55 -2.61 15.65
N GLN A 355 -11.30 -2.99 15.44
CA GLN A 355 -10.80 -4.34 15.69
C GLN A 355 -9.46 -4.30 16.38
N ILE A 356 -9.26 -5.18 17.35
CA ILE A 356 -7.97 -5.53 17.91
C ILE A 356 -7.65 -6.96 17.46
N SER A 357 -6.49 -7.15 16.82
CA SER A 357 -6.11 -8.47 16.29
C SER A 357 -4.61 -8.74 16.37
N ASN A 358 -4.23 -10.03 16.28
CA ASN A 358 -2.84 -10.48 16.15
C ASN A 358 -2.60 -11.31 14.86
N ASN A 359 -3.29 -11.04 13.79
CA ASN A 359 -3.39 -11.90 12.60
C ASN A 359 -2.18 -11.87 11.66
N GLN A 360 -1.05 -11.23 11.98
CA GLN A 360 -0.02 -10.91 10.99
C GLN A 360 1.38 -11.45 11.28
N GLN A 361 1.52 -12.41 12.16
CA GLN A 361 2.81 -13.04 12.40
C GLN A 361 2.84 -14.46 11.83
N PHE A 362 3.81 -14.74 10.97
CA PHE A 362 4.00 -16.07 10.39
C PHE A 362 4.27 -17.15 11.46
N SER A 363 5.06 -16.80 12.46
CA SER A 363 5.45 -17.71 13.55
C SER A 363 4.32 -18.07 14.49
N THR A 364 3.24 -17.28 14.53
CA THR A 364 2.11 -17.50 15.44
C THR A 364 1.07 -18.40 14.79
N ARG A 365 0.78 -19.52 15.42
CA ARG A 365 -0.34 -20.40 15.04
C ARG A 365 -1.66 -20.00 15.66
N HIS A 366 -1.65 -19.09 16.64
CA HIS A 366 -2.80 -18.59 17.36
C HIS A 366 -3.22 -17.23 16.80
N HIS A 367 -4.40 -17.16 16.22
CA HIS A 367 -4.96 -15.95 15.63
C HIS A 367 -6.22 -15.56 16.40
N TYR A 368 -6.27 -14.32 16.88
CA TYR A 368 -7.46 -13.80 17.56
C TYR A 368 -7.82 -12.41 17.01
N ALA A 369 -9.11 -12.10 17.04
CA ALA A 369 -9.65 -10.80 16.68
C ALA A 369 -10.88 -10.50 17.55
N PHE A 370 -10.90 -9.28 18.08
CA PHE A 370 -12.04 -8.66 18.73
C PHE A 370 -12.53 -7.53 17.87
N THR A 371 -13.77 -7.57 17.42
CA THR A 371 -14.35 -6.57 16.53
C THR A 371 -15.61 -5.99 17.14
N GLY A 372 -15.70 -4.68 17.21
CA GLY A 372 -16.91 -3.95 17.55
C GLY A 372 -17.35 -3.04 16.41
N ARG A 373 -18.65 -3.00 16.12
CA ARG A 373 -19.28 -2.06 15.20
C ARG A 373 -20.34 -1.25 15.92
N ILE A 374 -20.28 0.05 15.78
CA ILE A 374 -21.30 0.99 16.23
C ILE A 374 -22.04 1.51 14.99
N SER A 375 -23.35 1.22 14.91
CA SER A 375 -24.26 1.61 13.83
C SER A 375 -25.71 1.43 14.30
N ARG A 376 -26.70 1.62 13.41
CA ARG A 376 -28.10 1.20 13.69
C ARG A 376 -28.17 -0.28 14.05
N ASN A 377 -27.35 -1.13 13.40
CA ASN A 377 -27.25 -2.56 13.66
C ASN A 377 -25.86 -2.89 14.29
N PRO A 378 -25.64 -2.60 15.58
CA PRO A 378 -24.38 -2.80 16.25
C PRO A 378 -24.06 -4.28 16.44
N TYR A 379 -22.76 -4.62 16.48
CA TYR A 379 -22.33 -5.96 16.85
C TYR A 379 -20.99 -5.98 17.57
N LEU A 380 -20.80 -7.05 18.35
CA LEU A 380 -19.51 -7.48 18.90
C LEU A 380 -19.18 -8.87 18.37
N GLU A 381 -17.96 -9.08 17.91
CA GLU A 381 -17.49 -10.37 17.41
C GLU A 381 -16.12 -10.72 18.01
N MET A 382 -16.00 -11.95 18.48
CA MET A 382 -14.76 -12.55 18.95
C MET A 382 -14.44 -13.73 18.06
N LYS A 383 -13.22 -13.78 17.55
CA LYS A 383 -12.71 -14.88 16.73
C LYS A 383 -11.40 -15.38 17.29
N TYR A 384 -11.29 -16.70 17.37
CA TYR A 384 -10.04 -17.38 17.61
C TYR A 384 -9.86 -18.47 16.56
N ALA A 385 -8.66 -18.60 16.01
CA ALA A 385 -8.32 -19.67 15.09
C ALA A 385 -6.90 -20.18 15.34
N TYR A 386 -6.72 -21.47 15.17
CA TYR A 386 -5.45 -22.16 15.26
C TYR A 386 -5.06 -22.73 13.90
N GLY A 387 -3.84 -22.45 13.46
CA GLY A 387 -3.33 -22.96 12.20
C GLY A 387 -2.27 -22.04 11.57
N ASN A 388 -1.78 -22.42 10.41
CA ASN A 388 -0.79 -21.62 9.69
C ASN A 388 -1.46 -20.38 9.08
N LEU A 389 -0.78 -19.23 9.09
CA LEU A 389 -1.32 -17.95 8.60
C LEU A 389 -1.87 -18.05 7.17
N PHE A 390 -1.15 -18.72 6.28
CA PHE A 390 -1.52 -18.92 4.87
C PHE A 390 -1.98 -20.35 4.54
N GLY A 391 -2.32 -21.12 5.56
CA GLY A 391 -2.75 -22.51 5.41
C GLY A 391 -4.16 -22.74 5.92
N ALA A 392 -4.40 -24.00 6.28
CA ALA A 392 -5.62 -24.41 6.94
C ALA A 392 -5.67 -23.90 8.38
N LYS A 393 -6.85 -23.46 8.82
CA LYS A 393 -7.12 -23.03 10.19
C LYS A 393 -8.43 -23.66 10.68
N ILE A 394 -8.44 -24.05 11.95
CA ILE A 394 -9.65 -24.43 12.68
C ILE A 394 -9.88 -23.34 13.72
N GLY A 395 -11.11 -22.93 13.91
CA GLY A 395 -11.40 -21.86 14.83
C GLY A 395 -12.80 -21.87 15.38
N ILE A 396 -13.00 -20.98 16.33
CA ILE A 396 -14.29 -20.68 16.93
C ILE A 396 -14.57 -19.19 16.80
N SER A 397 -15.82 -18.82 16.70
CA SER A 397 -16.25 -17.43 16.73
C SER A 397 -17.54 -17.30 17.53
N TYR A 398 -17.64 -16.18 18.23
CA TYR A 398 -18.87 -15.74 18.88
C TYR A 398 -19.20 -14.35 18.38
N ARG A 399 -20.47 -14.13 18.02
CA ARG A 399 -20.99 -12.84 17.59
C ARG A 399 -22.31 -12.55 18.29
N MET A 400 -22.39 -11.38 18.90
CA MET A 400 -23.63 -10.80 19.40
C MET A 400 -23.97 -9.60 18.53
N ALA A 401 -25.18 -9.57 17.97
CA ALA A 401 -25.61 -8.49 17.08
C ALA A 401 -27.06 -8.12 17.36
N HIS A 402 -27.32 -6.83 17.38
CA HIS A 402 -28.68 -6.28 17.37
C HIS A 402 -29.06 -5.92 15.95
N TYR A 403 -30.27 -6.25 15.54
CA TYR A 403 -30.82 -5.97 14.23
C TYR A 403 -32.15 -5.22 14.35
N ASP A 404 -32.28 -4.18 13.55
CA ASP A 404 -33.48 -3.36 13.40
C ASP A 404 -33.72 -3.11 11.91
N PHE A 405 -34.73 -3.80 11.34
CA PHE A 405 -35.09 -3.73 9.93
C PHE A 405 -36.53 -3.30 9.75
N ASP A 406 -36.76 -2.31 8.90
CA ASP A 406 -38.09 -1.96 8.46
C ASP A 406 -38.56 -2.89 7.35
N LEU A 407 -39.70 -3.53 7.53
CA LEU A 407 -40.38 -4.36 6.54
C LEU A 407 -41.37 -3.51 5.75
N TYR A 408 -41.34 -3.61 4.42
CA TYR A 408 -42.22 -2.86 3.53
C TYR A 408 -43.00 -3.81 2.62
N ALA A 409 -44.29 -3.54 2.40
CA ALA A 409 -45.07 -4.08 1.30
C ALA A 409 -45.84 -2.94 0.63
N ASP A 410 -45.99 -3.01 -0.70
CA ASP A 410 -46.70 -2.03 -1.50
C ASP A 410 -46.33 -0.58 -1.22
N LYS A 411 -45.04 -0.32 -0.98
CA LYS A 411 -44.44 1.00 -0.63
C LYS A 411 -44.83 1.54 0.76
N HIS A 412 -45.57 0.78 1.56
CA HIS A 412 -45.90 1.16 2.96
C HIS A 412 -45.04 0.32 3.92
N LYS A 413 -44.58 0.96 4.99
CA LYS A 413 -43.94 0.27 6.09
C LYS A 413 -45.01 -0.61 6.77
N LEU A 414 -44.79 -1.93 6.77
CA LEU A 414 -45.68 -2.88 7.44
C LEU A 414 -45.32 -3.01 8.91
N ASP A 415 -44.02 -3.18 9.19
CA ASP A 415 -43.55 -3.49 10.53
C ASP A 415 -42.05 -3.19 10.67
N ALA A 416 -41.52 -3.28 11.90
CA ALA A 416 -40.12 -3.25 12.22
C ALA A 416 -39.74 -4.56 12.90
N LEU A 417 -38.83 -5.32 12.27
CA LEU A 417 -38.29 -6.54 12.86
C LEU A 417 -37.08 -6.21 13.70
N GLU A 418 -37.23 -6.28 15.02
CA GLU A 418 -36.16 -6.01 15.97
C GLU A 418 -35.80 -7.26 16.76
N PHE A 419 -34.52 -7.66 16.75
CA PHE A 419 -34.05 -8.81 17.48
C PHE A 419 -32.57 -8.73 17.87
N LEU A 420 -32.23 -9.41 18.96
CA LEU A 420 -30.89 -9.69 19.40
C LEU A 420 -30.50 -11.10 18.94
N SER A 421 -29.35 -11.23 18.25
CA SER A 421 -28.82 -12.53 17.84
C SER A 421 -27.53 -12.88 18.58
N HIS A 422 -27.39 -14.15 18.95
CA HIS A 422 -26.17 -14.74 19.46
C HIS A 422 -25.77 -15.88 18.52
N SER A 423 -24.60 -15.79 17.91
CA SER A 423 -24.09 -16.81 17.00
C SER A 423 -22.79 -17.35 17.51
N PHE A 424 -22.71 -18.64 17.73
CA PHE A 424 -21.50 -19.37 18.12
C PHE A 424 -21.15 -20.35 16.99
N ALA A 425 -19.93 -20.27 16.42
CA ALA A 425 -19.54 -21.16 15.35
C ALA A 425 -18.19 -21.82 15.60
N GLY A 426 -18.11 -23.13 15.28
CA GLY A 426 -16.88 -23.84 15.02
C GLY A 426 -16.64 -23.92 13.51
N PHE A 427 -15.45 -23.56 13.03
CA PHE A 427 -15.19 -23.50 11.61
C PHE A 427 -13.81 -24.00 11.21
N TYR A 428 -13.73 -24.50 9.98
CA TYR A 428 -12.51 -24.74 9.24
C TYR A 428 -12.43 -23.71 8.10
N THR A 429 -11.24 -23.16 7.85
CA THR A 429 -11.00 -22.28 6.70
C THR A 429 -9.64 -22.55 6.06
N ARG A 430 -9.57 -22.42 4.72
CA ARG A 430 -8.34 -22.57 3.95
C ARG A 430 -8.33 -21.61 2.77
N ASP A 431 -7.24 -20.87 2.64
CA ASP A 431 -6.97 -20.00 1.48
C ASP A 431 -6.09 -20.76 0.47
N ILE A 432 -6.51 -20.80 -0.81
CA ILE A 432 -5.79 -21.44 -1.92
C ILE A 432 -5.76 -20.47 -3.10
N GLY A 433 -4.65 -19.75 -3.26
CA GLY A 433 -4.55 -18.71 -4.28
C GLY A 433 -5.62 -17.63 -4.10
N ASN A 434 -6.47 -17.47 -5.11
CA ASN A 434 -7.58 -16.51 -5.09
C ASN A 434 -8.89 -17.06 -4.48
N PHE A 435 -8.86 -18.27 -3.94
CA PHE A 435 -10.03 -18.93 -3.35
C PHE A 435 -9.91 -19.00 -1.83
N ARG A 436 -11.05 -18.81 -1.15
CA ARG A 436 -11.24 -19.16 0.25
C ARG A 436 -12.34 -20.21 0.39
N LEU A 437 -12.00 -21.30 1.03
CA LEU A 437 -12.94 -22.31 1.48
C LEU A 437 -13.22 -22.10 2.97
N LYS A 438 -14.48 -22.16 3.38
CA LYS A 438 -14.89 -22.13 4.79
C LYS A 438 -16.04 -23.10 5.01
N SER A 439 -15.98 -23.92 6.04
CA SER A 439 -17.07 -24.82 6.46
C SER A 439 -17.13 -24.92 7.97
N GLY A 440 -18.24 -25.32 8.49
CA GLY A 440 -18.40 -25.45 9.94
C GLY A 440 -19.82 -25.69 10.39
N VAL A 441 -19.97 -25.60 11.71
CA VAL A 441 -21.23 -25.70 12.42
C VAL A 441 -21.45 -24.42 13.20
N GLN A 442 -22.66 -23.90 13.18
CA GLN A 442 -23.02 -22.64 13.82
C GLN A 442 -24.32 -22.80 14.59
N PHE A 443 -24.29 -22.46 15.86
CA PHE A 443 -25.48 -22.35 16.69
C PHE A 443 -25.91 -20.89 16.74
N ASP A 444 -27.15 -20.60 16.31
CA ASP A 444 -27.76 -19.29 16.36
C ASP A 444 -28.93 -19.28 17.36
N TYR A 445 -28.97 -18.27 18.20
CA TYR A 445 -30.07 -17.98 19.10
C TYR A 445 -30.55 -16.54 18.82
N TYR A 446 -31.85 -16.42 18.58
CA TYR A 446 -32.54 -15.16 18.31
C TYR A 446 -33.50 -14.84 19.44
N HIS A 447 -33.43 -13.62 19.94
CA HIS A 447 -34.38 -13.08 20.90
C HIS A 447 -35.12 -11.89 20.28
N TYR A 448 -36.42 -12.05 20.03
CA TYR A 448 -37.25 -11.07 19.35
C TYR A 448 -37.81 -10.06 20.30
N HIS A 449 -37.84 -8.78 19.92
CA HIS A 449 -38.42 -7.67 20.67
C HIS A 449 -39.74 -7.21 20.05
N SER A 450 -40.08 -7.65 18.83
CA SER A 450 -41.33 -7.36 18.14
C SER A 450 -42.06 -8.65 17.73
N ASP A 451 -43.38 -8.59 17.68
CA ASP A 451 -44.18 -9.65 17.10
C ASP A 451 -43.93 -9.79 15.63
N MET A 452 -43.86 -11.01 15.11
CA MET A 452 -43.65 -11.26 13.69
C MET A 452 -44.95 -11.56 12.96
N PHE A 453 -45.21 -10.90 11.83
CA PHE A 453 -46.28 -11.25 10.92
C PHE A 453 -45.86 -12.40 9.99
N GLU A 454 -46.65 -13.48 9.98
CA GLU A 454 -46.51 -14.53 9.00
C GLU A 454 -47.17 -14.13 7.66
N ARG A 455 -46.75 -14.81 6.55
CA ARG A 455 -47.21 -14.53 5.18
C ARG A 455 -48.74 -14.72 4.99
N ASP A 456 -49.39 -15.45 5.87
CA ASP A 456 -50.85 -15.66 5.90
C ASP A 456 -51.61 -14.59 6.70
N GLY A 457 -50.90 -13.62 7.28
CA GLY A 457 -51.49 -12.55 8.10
C GLY A 457 -51.67 -12.93 9.58
N SER A 458 -51.18 -14.09 10.01
CA SER A 458 -51.15 -14.48 11.42
C SER A 458 -50.00 -13.80 12.17
N ILE A 459 -50.19 -13.48 13.44
CA ILE A 459 -49.16 -12.93 14.33
C ILE A 459 -48.47 -14.09 15.04
N GLN A 460 -47.18 -14.28 14.77
CA GLN A 460 -46.38 -15.26 15.48
C GLN A 460 -45.71 -14.60 16.70
N THR A 461 -46.25 -14.83 17.85
CA THR A 461 -45.70 -14.41 19.17
C THR A 461 -44.61 -15.37 19.65
N ARG A 462 -43.53 -15.54 18.93
CA ARG A 462 -42.35 -16.24 19.45
C ARG A 462 -41.39 -15.26 20.09
N SER A 463 -41.00 -15.50 21.32
CA SER A 463 -40.02 -14.67 22.03
C SER A 463 -38.59 -15.05 21.67
N SER A 464 -38.32 -16.24 21.16
CA SER A 464 -37.00 -16.72 20.80
C SER A 464 -37.04 -17.91 19.85
N ASP A 465 -36.01 -18.03 19.01
CA ASP A 465 -35.72 -19.19 18.18
C ASP A 465 -34.24 -19.59 18.30
N HIS A 466 -33.95 -20.86 18.03
CA HIS A 466 -32.60 -21.36 17.97
C HIS A 466 -32.42 -22.31 16.78
N PHE A 467 -31.21 -22.32 16.23
CA PHE A 467 -30.86 -23.15 15.09
C PHE A 467 -29.47 -23.71 15.23
N LEU A 468 -29.27 -24.94 14.82
CA LEU A 468 -27.98 -25.57 14.62
C LEU A 468 -27.76 -25.73 13.11
N ASN A 469 -26.87 -24.93 12.58
CA ASN A 469 -26.65 -24.78 11.14
C ASN A 469 -25.34 -25.43 10.71
N TYR A 470 -25.38 -26.18 9.61
CA TYR A 470 -24.18 -26.67 8.91
C TYR A 470 -23.93 -25.81 7.70
N PHE A 471 -22.75 -25.22 7.58
CA PHE A 471 -22.46 -24.33 6.46
C PHE A 471 -21.19 -24.69 5.72
N ALA A 472 -21.18 -24.43 4.41
CA ALA A 472 -20.00 -24.44 3.57
C ALA A 472 -20.04 -23.25 2.60
N SER A 473 -18.90 -22.63 2.38
CA SER A 473 -18.80 -21.50 1.44
C SER A 473 -17.47 -21.50 0.69
N VAL A 474 -17.54 -21.03 -0.55
CA VAL A 474 -16.40 -20.78 -1.43
C VAL A 474 -16.48 -19.35 -1.88
N VAL A 475 -15.38 -18.63 -1.75
CA VAL A 475 -15.24 -17.27 -2.28
C VAL A 475 -14.03 -17.23 -3.20
N MET A 476 -14.21 -16.70 -4.40
CA MET A 476 -13.16 -16.39 -5.36
C MET A 476 -13.07 -14.88 -5.54
N ASP A 477 -11.86 -14.31 -5.54
CA ASP A 477 -11.64 -12.88 -5.75
C ASP A 477 -10.41 -12.64 -6.64
N THR A 478 -10.64 -12.23 -7.87
CA THR A 478 -9.62 -11.94 -8.89
C THR A 478 -9.61 -10.48 -9.33
N TYR A 479 -10.31 -9.58 -8.64
CA TYR A 479 -10.31 -8.16 -8.97
C TYR A 479 -8.93 -7.53 -8.93
N ASP A 480 -8.64 -6.66 -9.91
CA ASP A 480 -7.40 -5.89 -10.02
C ASP A 480 -7.34 -4.69 -9.06
N ARG A 481 -8.51 -4.16 -8.63
CA ARG A 481 -8.65 -2.98 -7.76
C ARG A 481 -9.75 -3.19 -6.73
N ARG A 482 -9.60 -2.54 -5.57
CA ARG A 482 -10.61 -2.54 -4.51
C ARG A 482 -11.89 -1.80 -4.94
N TYR A 483 -11.72 -0.58 -5.44
CA TYR A 483 -12.80 0.27 -5.91
C TYR A 483 -12.71 0.39 -7.42
N PHE A 484 -13.85 0.36 -8.09
CA PHE A 484 -13.96 0.47 -9.55
C PHE A 484 -13.01 -0.49 -10.27
N PRO A 485 -13.14 -1.82 -10.05
CA PRO A 485 -12.31 -2.80 -10.71
C PRO A 485 -12.47 -2.68 -12.23
N THR A 486 -11.36 -2.87 -12.95
CA THR A 486 -11.35 -2.80 -14.41
C THR A 486 -11.25 -4.15 -15.07
N ARG A 487 -10.91 -5.18 -14.30
CA ARG A 487 -10.88 -6.60 -14.72
C ARG A 487 -11.02 -7.53 -13.53
N GLY A 488 -11.36 -8.77 -13.81
CA GLY A 488 -11.52 -9.83 -12.83
C GLY A 488 -12.96 -9.99 -12.38
N SER A 489 -13.15 -10.86 -11.40
CA SER A 489 -14.47 -11.22 -10.86
C SER A 489 -14.37 -11.56 -9.37
N ARG A 490 -15.50 -11.43 -8.70
CA ARG A 490 -15.70 -11.94 -7.33
C ARG A 490 -16.94 -12.81 -7.33
N ILE A 491 -16.79 -14.05 -6.92
CA ILE A 491 -17.87 -15.04 -6.86
C ILE A 491 -17.89 -15.64 -5.47
N GLN A 492 -19.06 -15.69 -4.87
CA GLN A 492 -19.30 -16.35 -3.60
C GLN A 492 -20.46 -17.33 -3.74
N VAL A 493 -20.25 -18.56 -3.30
CA VAL A 493 -21.28 -19.57 -3.18
C VAL A 493 -21.30 -20.04 -1.74
N GLN A 494 -22.48 -20.13 -1.16
CA GLN A 494 -22.68 -20.59 0.21
C GLN A 494 -23.86 -21.54 0.27
N GLY A 495 -23.69 -22.67 0.93
CA GLY A 495 -24.75 -23.61 1.30
C GLY A 495 -24.89 -23.66 2.80
N ILE A 496 -26.12 -23.67 3.30
CA ILE A 496 -26.43 -23.85 4.73
C ILE A 496 -27.58 -24.86 4.86
N LEU A 497 -27.42 -25.78 5.78
CA LEU A 497 -28.49 -26.65 6.23
C LEU A 497 -28.91 -26.23 7.64
N HIS A 498 -30.17 -25.91 7.82
CA HIS A 498 -30.74 -25.40 9.05
C HIS A 498 -31.53 -26.51 9.77
N THR A 499 -31.19 -26.68 11.03
CA THR A 499 -31.85 -27.63 11.96
C THR A 499 -32.10 -26.95 13.29
N ASP A 500 -32.92 -27.54 14.17
CA ASP A 500 -33.07 -27.10 15.56
C ASP A 500 -32.41 -28.08 16.54
N ASP A 501 -32.41 -29.38 16.23
CA ASP A 501 -31.84 -30.45 17.05
C ASP A 501 -30.53 -31.06 16.49
N GLY A 502 -30.07 -30.59 15.31
CA GLY A 502 -28.90 -31.13 14.60
C GLY A 502 -29.23 -32.07 13.44
N ILE A 503 -30.48 -32.56 13.35
CA ILE A 503 -30.94 -33.50 12.33
C ILE A 503 -32.25 -33.01 11.70
N HIS A 504 -33.16 -32.49 12.49
CA HIS A 504 -34.51 -32.11 12.09
C HIS A 504 -34.75 -30.60 12.24
N TYR A 505 -35.87 -30.14 11.76
CA TYR A 505 -36.41 -28.82 12.05
C TYR A 505 -37.92 -28.93 12.30
N ALA A 506 -38.41 -28.46 13.46
CA ALA A 506 -39.81 -28.51 13.91
C ALA A 506 -40.43 -29.91 13.72
N ASP A 507 -39.75 -30.94 14.23
CA ASP A 507 -40.10 -32.37 14.11
C ASP A 507 -40.20 -32.88 12.65
N GLY A 508 -39.76 -32.12 11.67
CA GLY A 508 -39.76 -32.44 10.25
C GLY A 508 -38.38 -32.46 9.60
N ASN A 509 -38.36 -32.41 8.28
CA ASN A 509 -37.12 -32.34 7.55
C ASN A 509 -36.42 -30.96 7.72
N PRO A 510 -35.09 -30.93 7.79
CA PRO A 510 -34.35 -29.69 7.82
C PRO A 510 -34.61 -28.86 6.53
N PHE A 511 -34.46 -27.54 6.62
CA PHE A 511 -34.53 -26.71 5.43
C PHE A 511 -33.12 -26.27 5.00
N GLY A 512 -32.94 -26.05 3.70
CA GLY A 512 -31.66 -25.71 3.12
C GLY A 512 -31.66 -24.33 2.47
N GLU A 513 -30.49 -23.72 2.46
CA GLU A 513 -30.23 -22.47 1.77
C GLU A 513 -29.05 -22.64 0.81
N VAL A 514 -29.18 -22.12 -0.40
CA VAL A 514 -28.05 -21.90 -1.33
C VAL A 514 -28.06 -20.45 -1.75
N ALA A 515 -27.01 -19.75 -1.42
CA ALA A 515 -26.80 -18.36 -1.82
C ALA A 515 -25.66 -18.26 -2.84
N PHE A 516 -25.89 -17.47 -3.87
CA PHE A 516 -24.91 -17.12 -4.91
C PHE A 516 -24.78 -15.61 -4.99
N GLN A 517 -23.56 -15.11 -5.02
CA GLN A 517 -23.26 -13.73 -5.36
C GLN A 517 -22.13 -13.71 -6.38
N GLY A 518 -22.36 -13.10 -7.52
CA GLY A 518 -21.39 -12.95 -8.60
C GLY A 518 -21.28 -11.49 -9.03
N GLU A 519 -20.06 -11.03 -9.21
CA GLU A 519 -19.74 -9.71 -9.73
C GLU A 519 -18.57 -9.85 -10.69
N CYS A 520 -18.57 -9.15 -11.83
CA CYS A 520 -17.41 -9.13 -12.72
C CYS A 520 -17.20 -7.74 -13.31
N ALA A 521 -15.94 -7.43 -13.65
CA ALA A 521 -15.59 -6.20 -14.33
C ALA A 521 -15.44 -6.46 -15.83
N VAL A 522 -16.32 -5.87 -16.63
CA VAL A 522 -16.33 -5.97 -18.10
C VAL A 522 -15.92 -4.63 -18.68
N ARG A 523 -14.78 -4.61 -19.36
CA ARG A 523 -14.32 -3.42 -20.07
C ARG A 523 -15.08 -3.26 -21.37
N LEU A 524 -15.83 -2.17 -21.53
CA LEU A 524 -16.54 -1.83 -22.77
C LEU A 524 -15.61 -1.08 -23.75
N ASN A 525 -14.84 -0.11 -23.24
CA ASN A 525 -13.82 0.62 -24.00
C ASN A 525 -12.74 1.22 -23.05
N SER A 526 -11.93 2.15 -23.53
CA SER A 526 -10.88 2.77 -22.72
C SER A 526 -11.38 3.63 -21.55
N ARG A 527 -12.66 4.06 -21.58
CA ARG A 527 -13.25 4.99 -20.59
C ARG A 527 -14.38 4.36 -19.76
N PHE A 528 -15.07 3.34 -20.28
CA PHE A 528 -16.26 2.76 -19.67
C PHE A 528 -16.06 1.30 -19.30
N TYR A 529 -16.51 0.97 -18.07
CA TYR A 529 -16.51 -0.37 -17.50
C TYR A 529 -17.90 -0.68 -16.98
N LEU A 530 -18.39 -1.89 -17.21
CA LEU A 530 -19.62 -2.39 -16.66
C LEU A 530 -19.31 -3.34 -15.51
N LEU A 531 -20.02 -3.21 -14.40
CA LEU A 531 -19.90 -4.04 -13.20
C LEU A 531 -21.24 -4.76 -12.95
N PRO A 532 -21.60 -5.78 -13.74
CA PRO A 532 -22.79 -6.55 -13.48
C PRO A 532 -22.66 -7.30 -12.15
N LYS A 533 -23.74 -7.28 -11.38
CA LYS A 533 -23.88 -7.98 -10.11
C LYS A 533 -25.11 -8.86 -10.15
N LEU A 534 -24.93 -10.12 -9.76
CA LEU A 534 -26.02 -11.07 -9.58
C LEU A 534 -25.99 -11.56 -8.13
N LYS A 535 -27.12 -11.45 -7.46
CA LYS A 535 -27.31 -12.01 -6.12
C LYS A 535 -28.59 -12.84 -6.15
N SER A 536 -28.47 -14.08 -5.75
CA SER A 536 -29.61 -15.02 -5.65
C SER A 536 -29.50 -15.83 -4.39
N ARG A 537 -30.64 -16.15 -3.81
CA ARG A 537 -30.78 -17.00 -2.64
C ARG A 537 -31.96 -17.93 -2.85
N PHE A 538 -31.72 -19.21 -2.75
CA PHE A 538 -32.70 -20.27 -2.91
C PHE A 538 -32.89 -20.95 -1.55
N LEU A 539 -34.14 -21.10 -1.15
CA LEU A 539 -34.54 -21.82 0.06
C LEU A 539 -35.28 -23.09 -0.33
N PHE A 540 -34.94 -24.19 0.32
CA PHE A 540 -35.46 -25.52 0.06
C PHE A 540 -36.01 -26.09 1.36
N GLY A 541 -37.25 -26.55 1.37
CA GLY A 541 -37.91 -27.13 2.51
C GLY A 541 -39.39 -26.77 2.60
N SER A 542 -40.15 -27.54 3.36
CA SER A 542 -41.59 -27.34 3.51
C SER A 542 -41.96 -26.30 4.59
N SER A 543 -41.06 -26.02 5.53
CA SER A 543 -41.30 -25.09 6.63
C SER A 543 -40.08 -24.21 6.84
N VAL A 544 -40.09 -23.00 6.26
CA VAL A 544 -39.01 -22.02 6.39
C VAL A 544 -39.49 -20.91 7.34
N PRO A 545 -38.80 -20.67 8.48
CA PRO A 545 -39.19 -19.63 9.43
C PRO A 545 -39.14 -18.25 8.81
N ALA A 546 -39.93 -17.31 9.31
CA ALA A 546 -40.04 -15.95 8.82
C ALA A 546 -38.66 -15.25 8.75
N ILE A 547 -37.80 -15.43 9.75
CA ILE A 547 -36.46 -14.84 9.79
C ILE A 547 -35.55 -15.24 8.63
N TYR A 548 -35.78 -16.40 8.00
CA TYR A 548 -35.02 -16.90 6.84
C TYR A 548 -35.71 -16.68 5.51
N GLN A 549 -36.95 -16.20 5.48
CA GLN A 549 -37.65 -15.91 4.23
C GLN A 549 -36.93 -14.83 3.40
N ASN A 550 -37.13 -14.88 2.08
CA ASN A 550 -36.59 -13.87 1.18
C ASN A 550 -37.48 -12.63 1.18
N TYR A 551 -36.98 -11.54 1.73
CA TYR A 551 -37.62 -10.24 1.63
C TYR A 551 -37.03 -9.45 0.48
N ALA A 552 -37.86 -8.92 -0.40
CA ALA A 552 -37.44 -8.05 -1.50
C ALA A 552 -37.49 -6.59 -1.02
N GLY A 553 -36.33 -5.94 -0.97
CA GLY A 553 -36.21 -4.52 -0.63
C GLY A 553 -35.04 -4.23 0.31
N GLY A 554 -34.38 -3.15 0.08
CA GLY A 554 -33.15 -2.75 0.76
C GLY A 554 -31.92 -3.25 0.01
N VAL A 555 -31.04 -2.33 -0.33
CA VAL A 555 -29.84 -2.53 -1.18
C VAL A 555 -28.80 -3.45 -0.53
#